data_40c43d4f01cd3b87b5e0c2c6b8d411f6
#
_entry.id   40c43d4f01cd3b87b5e0c2c6b8d411f6
#
_cell.length_a   1.000
_cell.length_b   1.000
_cell.length_c   1.000
_cell.angle_alpha   90.00
_cell.angle_beta   90.00
_cell.angle_gamma   90.00
#
_symmetry.space_group_name_H-M   'P 1'
#
loop_
_entity.id
_entity.type
_entity.pdbx_description
1 polymer ?
#
loop_
_entity_poly.entity_id
_entity_poly.type
_entity_poly.pdbx_seq_one_letter_code
_entity_poly.pdbx_strand_id
1 'polypeptide(L)'
;KTFETKAMQYIVTYLWQQLLPYYFILAMLYLLAVFCFTFGHFCELFEPTTIWYQMYSYFLFVSGILVTIFVIFECRHLLRRGLRKHFKSGWNCYEVLTYATSLASVALKLVYPLPQQEILDATCLILLWIGIFNKIRGFENFSVLITTFTQILSDIQYFMIMLGVLICAFAMAFKLLVRAEDIFDNVVAIESTYNLMFGMTDLDVFVDYDNNAISTAARVFVAFFLFLVVIVMLNMLIAIMADSFDNVQENLKIQSFRAKARVCADLLIDFSERHPLFKQEYLHICTIKDEAGESALMSNQSQWEGRLKAVKREIKESNAMMKAEMKAEMNEMKAEM
;
A
#
# COMPACT_ATOMS: atom_id res chain seq x y z
N LYS A 1 4.69 4.54 -18.38
CA LYS A 1 5.24 5.40 -19.48
C LYS A 1 5.13 6.89 -19.16
N THR A 2 3.99 7.45 -18.72
CA THR A 2 3.84 8.92 -18.49
C THR A 2 4.78 9.43 -17.40
N PHE A 3 4.97 8.71 -16.29
CA PHE A 3 5.86 9.09 -15.18
C PHE A 3 7.35 8.83 -15.44
N GLU A 4 7.69 8.24 -16.57
CA GLU A 4 9.08 8.04 -17.03
C GLU A 4 9.63 9.31 -17.72
N THR A 5 8.74 10.19 -18.16
CA THR A 5 9.14 11.45 -18.81
C THR A 5 9.66 12.46 -17.79
N LYS A 6 10.81 13.07 -18.08
CA LYS A 6 11.41 14.11 -17.22
C LYS A 6 10.44 15.28 -16.97
N ALA A 7 9.67 15.67 -17.98
CA ALA A 7 8.70 16.76 -17.87
C ALA A 7 7.65 16.47 -16.78
N MET A 8 7.08 15.26 -16.74
CA MET A 8 6.10 14.87 -15.72
C MET A 8 6.72 14.82 -14.32
N GLN A 9 7.96 14.35 -14.22
CA GLN A 9 8.69 14.33 -12.93
C GLN A 9 8.93 15.75 -12.41
N TYR A 10 9.29 16.71 -13.27
CA TYR A 10 9.45 18.11 -12.87
C TYR A 10 8.14 18.76 -12.43
N ILE A 11 7.04 18.52 -13.16
CA ILE A 11 5.71 19.01 -12.79
C ILE A 11 5.31 18.50 -11.41
N VAL A 12 5.45 17.19 -11.18
CA VAL A 12 5.11 16.58 -9.88
C VAL A 12 5.98 17.13 -8.75
N THR A 13 7.28 17.31 -9.00
CA THR A 13 8.22 17.88 -8.01
C THR A 13 7.86 19.32 -7.68
N TYR A 14 7.55 20.14 -8.68
CA TYR A 14 7.14 21.52 -8.48
C TYR A 14 5.84 21.61 -7.65
N LEU A 15 4.81 20.87 -8.04
CA LEU A 15 3.53 20.82 -7.30
C LEU A 15 3.74 20.33 -5.86
N TRP A 16 4.60 19.33 -5.69
CA TRP A 16 4.92 18.82 -4.35
C TRP A 16 5.57 19.89 -3.47
N GLN A 17 6.53 20.63 -3.98
CA GLN A 17 7.18 21.72 -3.21
C GLN A 17 6.18 22.79 -2.77
N GLN A 18 5.21 23.13 -3.61
CA GLN A 18 4.18 24.12 -3.28
C GLN A 18 3.15 23.59 -2.26
N LEU A 19 2.84 22.30 -2.31
CA LEU A 19 1.83 21.66 -1.45
C LEU A 19 2.42 21.11 -0.14
N LEU A 20 3.75 20.96 -0.07
CA LEU A 20 4.43 20.36 1.07
C LEU A 20 4.09 21.00 2.42
N PRO A 21 4.08 22.34 2.60
CA PRO A 21 3.74 22.93 3.88
C PRO A 21 2.31 22.64 4.32
N TYR A 22 1.37 22.66 3.38
CA TYR A 22 -0.03 22.28 3.66
C TYR A 22 -0.15 20.81 4.05
N TYR A 23 0.50 19.93 3.29
CA TYR A 23 0.55 18.51 3.60
C TYR A 23 1.14 18.22 4.98
N PHE A 24 2.23 18.91 5.32
CA PHE A 24 2.87 18.77 6.63
C PHE A 24 1.95 19.18 7.78
N ILE A 25 1.22 20.30 7.64
CA ILE A 25 0.24 20.74 8.63
C ILE A 25 -0.85 19.68 8.82
N LEU A 26 -1.42 19.13 7.73
CA LEU A 26 -2.42 18.09 7.83
C LEU A 26 -1.89 16.81 8.49
N ALA A 27 -0.66 16.41 8.17
CA ALA A 27 -0.02 15.26 8.80
C ALA A 27 0.19 15.47 10.30
N MET A 28 0.64 16.66 10.72
CA MET A 28 0.82 17.00 12.13
C MET A 28 -0.50 17.07 12.89
N LEU A 29 -1.56 17.62 12.29
CA LEU A 29 -2.91 17.60 12.89
C LEU A 29 -3.43 16.17 13.07
N TYR A 30 -3.16 15.29 12.09
CA TYR A 30 -3.53 13.88 12.22
C TYR A 30 -2.76 13.18 13.34
N LEU A 31 -1.46 13.38 13.41
CA LEU A 31 -0.63 12.83 14.51
C LEU A 31 -1.10 13.33 15.88
N LEU A 32 -1.48 14.61 15.98
CA LEU A 32 -2.05 15.17 17.20
C LEU A 32 -3.38 14.48 17.56
N ALA A 33 -4.25 14.23 16.58
CA ALA A 33 -5.51 13.52 16.82
C ALA A 33 -5.26 12.08 17.33
N VAL A 34 -4.32 11.35 16.72
CA VAL A 34 -3.94 10.00 17.15
C VAL A 34 -3.34 10.04 18.56
N PHE A 35 -2.46 11.00 18.82
CA PHE A 35 -1.87 11.17 20.15
C PHE A 35 -2.94 11.46 21.22
N CYS A 36 -3.84 12.41 20.97
CA CYS A 36 -4.91 12.74 21.90
C CYS A 36 -5.85 11.56 22.12
N PHE A 37 -6.21 10.80 21.08
CA PHE A 37 -7.03 9.61 21.22
C PHE A 37 -6.34 8.55 22.07
N THR A 38 -5.08 8.24 21.74
CA THR A 38 -4.28 7.23 22.46
C THR A 38 -4.07 7.60 23.90
N PHE A 39 -3.65 8.86 24.15
CA PHE A 39 -3.35 9.34 25.50
C PHE A 39 -4.61 9.51 26.33
N GLY A 40 -5.75 9.88 25.71
CA GLY A 40 -7.04 9.89 26.37
C GLY A 40 -7.39 8.52 26.95
N HIS A 41 -7.35 7.46 26.13
CA HIS A 41 -7.61 6.10 26.60
C HIS A 41 -6.56 5.59 27.61
N PHE A 42 -5.32 6.00 27.46
CA PHE A 42 -4.28 5.68 28.45
C PHE A 42 -4.57 6.34 29.81
N CYS A 43 -5.05 7.58 29.82
CA CYS A 43 -5.43 8.29 31.05
C CYS A 43 -6.63 7.63 31.76
N GLU A 44 -7.52 6.98 31.02
CA GLU A 44 -8.67 6.23 31.58
C GLU A 44 -8.24 5.03 32.44
N LEU A 45 -7.06 4.46 32.18
CA LEU A 45 -6.55 3.30 32.94
C LEU A 45 -6.10 3.66 34.37
N PHE A 46 -5.98 4.94 34.70
CA PHE A 46 -5.62 5.38 36.04
C PHE A 46 -6.82 5.40 36.99
N GLU A 47 -6.54 5.41 38.29
CA GLU A 47 -7.57 5.51 39.31
C GLU A 47 -8.42 6.78 39.15
N PRO A 48 -9.76 6.73 39.39
CA PRO A 48 -10.67 7.86 39.22
C PRO A 48 -10.33 9.10 40.06
N THR A 49 -9.58 8.95 41.12
CA THR A 49 -9.12 10.05 42.01
C THR A 49 -7.93 10.81 41.45
N THR A 50 -7.27 10.29 40.40
CA THR A 50 -6.04 10.86 39.84
C THR A 50 -6.36 11.98 38.86
N ILE A 51 -5.50 13.02 38.81
CA ILE A 51 -5.62 14.10 37.84
C ILE A 51 -5.62 13.58 36.40
N TRP A 52 -4.85 12.53 36.13
CA TRP A 52 -4.79 11.87 34.81
C TRP A 52 -6.15 11.33 34.37
N TYR A 53 -6.87 10.67 35.24
CA TYR A 53 -8.22 10.20 34.95
C TYR A 53 -9.18 11.36 34.61
N GLN A 54 -9.06 12.49 35.32
CA GLN A 54 -9.91 13.65 35.03
C GLN A 54 -9.60 14.27 33.67
N MET A 55 -8.37 14.10 33.15
CA MET A 55 -7.95 14.67 31.86
C MET A 55 -8.38 13.81 30.66
N TYR A 56 -8.80 12.55 30.83
CA TYR A 56 -9.14 11.68 29.70
C TYR A 56 -10.22 12.29 28.79
N SER A 57 -11.27 12.85 29.40
CA SER A 57 -12.37 13.49 28.64
C SER A 57 -11.91 14.66 27.79
N TYR A 58 -10.96 15.46 28.28
CA TYR A 58 -10.40 16.59 27.51
C TYR A 58 -9.61 16.10 26.29
N PHE A 59 -8.79 15.07 26.44
CA PHE A 59 -8.02 14.51 25.34
C PHE A 59 -8.94 13.86 24.29
N LEU A 60 -9.95 13.10 24.71
CA LEU A 60 -10.93 12.53 23.80
C LEU A 60 -11.75 13.61 23.09
N PHE A 61 -12.16 14.66 23.79
CA PHE A 61 -12.87 15.78 23.18
C PHE A 61 -12.03 16.50 22.12
N VAL A 62 -10.74 16.78 22.42
CA VAL A 62 -9.82 17.38 21.44
C VAL A 62 -9.62 16.45 20.23
N SER A 63 -9.43 15.16 20.47
CA SER A 63 -9.36 14.17 19.39
C SER A 63 -10.61 14.16 18.53
N GLY A 64 -11.80 14.21 19.15
CA GLY A 64 -13.09 14.28 18.44
C GLY A 64 -13.21 15.51 17.54
N ILE A 65 -12.77 16.68 18.03
CA ILE A 65 -12.72 17.90 17.20
C ILE A 65 -11.81 17.70 15.99
N LEU A 66 -10.59 17.19 16.21
CA LEU A 66 -9.61 16.97 15.14
C LEU A 66 -10.12 15.96 14.11
N VAL A 67 -10.68 14.84 14.57
CA VAL A 67 -11.32 13.83 13.68
C VAL A 67 -12.47 14.45 12.89
N THR A 68 -13.29 15.30 13.50
CA THR A 68 -14.39 15.98 12.81
C THR A 68 -13.88 16.88 11.68
N ILE A 69 -12.73 17.55 11.86
CA ILE A 69 -12.10 18.32 10.78
C ILE A 69 -11.75 17.39 9.61
N PHE A 70 -11.17 16.21 9.87
CA PHE A 70 -10.87 15.24 8.81
C PHE A 70 -12.13 14.67 8.15
N VAL A 71 -13.20 14.45 8.90
CA VAL A 71 -14.52 14.07 8.33
C VAL A 71 -15.03 15.14 7.36
N ILE A 72 -14.89 16.43 7.70
CA ILE A 72 -15.29 17.52 6.83
C ILE A 72 -14.45 17.52 5.53
N PHE A 73 -13.14 17.34 5.62
CA PHE A 73 -12.29 17.22 4.44
C PHE A 73 -12.69 16.02 3.57
N GLU A 74 -12.93 14.88 4.19
CA GLU A 74 -13.32 13.65 3.48
C GLU A 74 -14.70 13.79 2.81
N CYS A 75 -15.67 14.42 3.46
CA CYS A 75 -16.96 14.76 2.86
C CYS A 75 -16.80 15.70 1.66
N ARG A 76 -15.91 16.68 1.72
CA ARG A 76 -15.61 17.55 0.57
C ARG A 76 -14.99 16.79 -0.59
N HIS A 77 -14.05 15.88 -0.31
CA HIS A 77 -13.46 14.99 -1.32
C HIS A 77 -14.53 14.10 -1.97
N LEU A 78 -15.42 13.53 -1.14
CA LEU A 78 -16.53 12.70 -1.61
C LEU A 78 -17.46 13.46 -2.54
N LEU A 79 -17.86 14.68 -2.16
CA LEU A 79 -18.75 15.54 -2.96
C LEU A 79 -18.12 15.97 -4.29
N ARG A 80 -16.81 16.29 -4.29
CA ARG A 80 -16.12 16.76 -5.49
C ARG A 80 -15.73 15.63 -6.46
N ARG A 81 -15.35 14.45 -5.95
CA ARG A 81 -14.98 13.29 -6.78
C ARG A 81 -16.15 12.43 -7.21
N GLY A 82 -17.25 12.46 -6.45
CA GLY A 82 -18.39 11.57 -6.58
C GLY A 82 -18.13 10.19 -5.96
N LEU A 83 -19.18 9.60 -5.38
CA LEU A 83 -19.16 8.34 -4.61
C LEU A 83 -18.41 7.21 -5.32
N ARG A 84 -18.74 6.95 -6.59
CA ARG A 84 -18.18 5.81 -7.33
C ARG A 84 -16.65 5.90 -7.52
N LYS A 85 -16.12 7.09 -7.75
CA LYS A 85 -14.68 7.30 -7.94
C LYS A 85 -13.94 7.30 -6.61
N HIS A 86 -14.57 7.83 -5.56
CA HIS A 86 -14.00 7.92 -4.22
C HIS A 86 -13.77 6.52 -3.64
N PHE A 87 -14.78 5.66 -3.62
CA PHE A 87 -14.70 4.30 -3.09
C PHE A 87 -13.92 3.29 -3.98
N LYS A 88 -13.42 3.72 -5.13
CA LYS A 88 -12.50 2.90 -5.92
C LYS A 88 -11.09 2.83 -5.30
N SER A 89 -10.71 3.79 -4.48
CA SER A 89 -9.44 3.82 -3.76
C SER A 89 -9.56 3.12 -2.41
N GLY A 90 -8.75 2.09 -2.15
CA GLY A 90 -8.75 1.39 -0.86
C GLY A 90 -8.39 2.32 0.31
N TRP A 91 -7.48 3.29 0.10
CA TRP A 91 -7.12 4.27 1.13
C TRP A 91 -8.28 5.19 1.51
N ASN A 92 -9.10 5.62 0.56
CA ASN A 92 -10.26 6.45 0.86
C ASN A 92 -11.33 5.66 1.63
N CYS A 93 -11.57 4.38 1.25
CA CYS A 93 -12.47 3.51 2.02
C CYS A 93 -11.97 3.37 3.47
N TYR A 94 -10.68 3.18 3.63
CA TYR A 94 -10.02 3.08 4.92
C TYR A 94 -10.18 4.36 5.75
N GLU A 95 -9.95 5.54 5.17
CA GLU A 95 -10.11 6.83 5.84
C GLU A 95 -11.55 7.06 6.30
N VAL A 96 -12.53 6.82 5.44
CA VAL A 96 -13.95 6.92 5.80
C VAL A 96 -14.30 6.00 6.98
N LEU A 97 -13.84 4.74 6.93
CA LEU A 97 -14.06 3.79 8.02
C LEU A 97 -13.41 4.28 9.32
N THR A 98 -12.14 4.68 9.26
CA THR A 98 -11.37 5.14 10.43
C THR A 98 -12.02 6.36 11.08
N TYR A 99 -12.39 7.36 10.30
CA TYR A 99 -12.99 8.58 10.84
C TYR A 99 -14.40 8.35 11.37
N ALA A 100 -15.22 7.54 10.69
CA ALA A 100 -16.57 7.22 11.14
C ALA A 100 -16.54 6.43 12.46
N THR A 101 -15.71 5.40 12.56
CA THR A 101 -15.57 4.59 13.78
C THR A 101 -14.99 5.41 14.94
N SER A 102 -13.97 6.25 14.68
CA SER A 102 -13.37 7.10 15.71
C SER A 102 -14.33 8.16 16.23
N LEU A 103 -15.11 8.78 15.34
CA LEU A 103 -16.13 9.76 15.76
C LEU A 103 -17.25 9.08 16.57
N ALA A 104 -17.67 7.89 16.14
CA ALA A 104 -18.65 7.10 16.88
C ALA A 104 -18.14 6.71 18.27
N SER A 105 -16.88 6.23 18.38
CA SER A 105 -16.24 5.89 19.66
C SER A 105 -16.22 7.10 20.61
N VAL A 106 -15.71 8.25 20.16
CA VAL A 106 -15.65 9.46 20.98
C VAL A 106 -17.04 9.93 21.40
N ALA A 107 -18.01 9.93 20.48
CA ALA A 107 -19.38 10.38 20.75
C ALA A 107 -20.07 9.47 21.77
N LEU A 108 -19.96 8.14 21.61
CA LEU A 108 -20.52 7.17 22.55
C LEU A 108 -19.87 7.31 23.93
N LYS A 109 -18.55 7.45 23.99
CA LYS A 109 -17.81 7.59 25.26
C LYS A 109 -18.21 8.84 26.04
N LEU A 110 -18.41 9.97 25.36
CA LEU A 110 -18.75 11.23 26.01
C LEU A 110 -20.24 11.41 26.32
N VAL A 111 -21.13 10.80 25.51
CA VAL A 111 -22.59 11.05 25.59
C VAL A 111 -23.31 9.87 26.23
N TYR A 112 -22.99 8.65 25.81
CA TYR A 112 -23.70 7.45 26.23
C TYR A 112 -22.76 6.23 26.27
N PRO A 113 -21.96 6.09 27.35
CA PRO A 113 -21.01 4.97 27.45
C PRO A 113 -21.74 3.62 27.40
N LEU A 114 -21.35 2.79 26.43
CA LEU A 114 -21.90 1.45 26.23
C LEU A 114 -21.06 0.41 26.98
N PRO A 115 -21.67 -0.66 27.52
CA PRO A 115 -20.92 -1.81 28.00
C PRO A 115 -20.15 -2.43 26.80
N GLN A 116 -18.90 -2.82 27.03
CA GLN A 116 -18.00 -3.40 26.00
C GLN A 116 -17.56 -2.43 24.87
N GLN A 117 -17.61 -1.12 25.13
CA GLN A 117 -17.09 -0.12 24.18
C GLN A 117 -15.59 -0.27 23.92
N GLU A 118 -14.86 -0.92 24.79
CA GLU A 118 -13.43 -1.20 24.71
C GLU A 118 -13.03 -1.87 23.38
N ILE A 119 -13.89 -2.75 22.84
CA ILE A 119 -13.65 -3.40 21.54
C ILE A 119 -13.66 -2.37 20.40
N LEU A 120 -14.61 -1.43 20.44
CA LEU A 120 -14.68 -0.35 19.44
C LEU A 120 -13.47 0.58 19.59
N ASP A 121 -13.13 0.97 20.82
CA ASP A 121 -12.02 1.87 21.11
C ASP A 121 -10.68 1.25 20.70
N ALA A 122 -10.45 -0.03 20.98
CA ALA A 122 -9.27 -0.77 20.55
C ALA A 122 -9.19 -0.87 19.02
N THR A 123 -10.32 -1.15 18.37
CA THR A 123 -10.39 -1.18 16.89
C THR A 123 -10.06 0.20 16.29
N CYS A 124 -10.63 1.28 16.84
CA CYS A 124 -10.34 2.64 16.41
C CYS A 124 -8.87 3.00 16.61
N LEU A 125 -8.28 2.58 17.72
CA LEU A 125 -6.88 2.82 18.00
C LEU A 125 -5.99 2.20 16.91
N ILE A 126 -6.21 0.93 16.59
CA ILE A 126 -5.45 0.24 15.51
C ILE A 126 -5.64 0.96 14.17
N LEU A 127 -6.88 1.31 13.82
CA LEU A 127 -7.16 2.02 12.58
C LEU A 127 -6.46 3.38 12.54
N LEU A 128 -6.51 4.19 13.59
CA LEU A 128 -5.85 5.49 13.64
C LEU A 128 -4.33 5.37 13.48
N TRP A 129 -3.69 4.39 14.14
CA TRP A 129 -2.24 4.17 14.01
C TRP A 129 -1.83 3.72 12.62
N ILE A 130 -2.57 2.78 12.01
CA ILE A 130 -2.32 2.37 10.60
C ILE A 130 -2.52 3.56 9.65
N GLY A 131 -3.47 4.46 9.94
CA GLY A 131 -3.72 5.66 9.16
C GLY A 131 -2.53 6.62 9.07
N ILE A 132 -1.57 6.55 10.00
CA ILE A 132 -0.32 7.31 9.93
C ILE A 132 0.43 6.99 8.63
N PHE A 133 0.45 5.72 8.21
CA PHE A 133 1.11 5.32 6.96
C PHE A 133 0.55 6.07 5.75
N ASN A 134 -0.77 6.29 5.71
CA ASN A 134 -1.38 7.08 4.64
C ASN A 134 -0.93 8.56 4.66
N LYS A 135 -0.71 9.13 5.84
CA LYS A 135 -0.29 10.52 6.01
C LYS A 135 1.21 10.75 5.81
N ILE A 136 2.06 9.73 5.87
CA ILE A 136 3.50 9.85 5.62
C ILE A 136 3.92 9.38 4.22
N ARG A 137 2.99 8.81 3.43
CA ARG A 137 3.30 8.30 2.08
C ARG A 137 3.76 9.36 1.06
N GLY A 138 3.58 10.65 1.36
CA GLY A 138 4.07 11.74 0.52
C GLY A 138 5.58 11.93 0.58
N PHE A 139 6.24 11.51 1.67
CA PHE A 139 7.68 11.57 1.80
C PHE A 139 8.35 10.42 1.05
N GLU A 140 9.41 10.71 0.31
CA GLU A 140 10.02 9.80 -0.65
C GLU A 140 10.42 8.45 -0.06
N ASN A 141 11.14 8.48 1.07
CA ASN A 141 11.62 7.25 1.73
C ASN A 141 10.45 6.37 2.23
N PHE A 142 9.43 6.98 2.82
CA PHE A 142 8.25 6.26 3.32
C PHE A 142 7.31 5.83 2.19
N SER A 143 7.21 6.62 1.13
CA SER A 143 6.39 6.30 -0.05
C SER A 143 6.76 4.96 -0.65
N VAL A 144 8.06 4.70 -0.79
CA VAL A 144 8.58 3.44 -1.32
C VAL A 144 8.18 2.28 -0.42
N LEU A 145 8.46 2.38 0.89
CA LEU A 145 8.16 1.32 1.85
C LEU A 145 6.66 1.00 1.90
N ILE A 146 5.81 2.04 1.95
CA ILE A 146 4.35 1.85 2.01
C ILE A 146 3.82 1.24 0.71
N THR A 147 4.37 1.67 -0.44
CA THR A 147 3.97 1.10 -1.74
C THR A 147 4.38 -0.37 -1.84
N THR A 148 5.63 -0.69 -1.44
CA THR A 148 6.12 -2.06 -1.37
C THR A 148 5.25 -2.92 -0.47
N PHE A 149 4.98 -2.46 0.74
CA PHE A 149 4.14 -3.17 1.70
C PHE A 149 2.72 -3.43 1.15
N THR A 150 2.10 -2.41 0.55
CA THR A 150 0.76 -2.55 -0.03
C THR A 150 0.75 -3.53 -1.22
N GLN A 151 1.82 -3.53 -2.03
CA GLN A 151 1.96 -4.47 -3.13
C GLN A 151 2.11 -5.90 -2.62
N ILE A 152 3.00 -6.12 -1.66
CA ILE A 152 3.19 -7.43 -1.03
C ILE A 152 1.87 -7.96 -0.47
N LEU A 153 1.11 -7.14 0.28
CA LEU A 153 -0.20 -7.53 0.82
C LEU A 153 -1.19 -7.93 -0.30
N SER A 154 -1.15 -7.24 -1.44
CA SER A 154 -1.98 -7.58 -2.59
C SER A 154 -1.57 -8.91 -3.23
N ASP A 155 -0.27 -9.18 -3.29
CA ASP A 155 0.24 -10.39 -3.95
C ASP A 155 0.05 -11.64 -3.10
N ILE A 156 0.14 -11.52 -1.76
CA ILE A 156 -0.05 -12.65 -0.83
C ILE A 156 -1.52 -12.96 -0.52
N GLN A 157 -2.49 -12.12 -0.93
CA GLN A 157 -3.90 -12.31 -0.54
C GLN A 157 -4.46 -13.69 -0.92
N TYR A 158 -4.16 -14.19 -2.12
CA TYR A 158 -4.63 -15.51 -2.57
C TYR A 158 -3.95 -16.64 -1.80
N PHE A 159 -2.68 -16.46 -1.47
CA PHE A 159 -1.95 -17.36 -0.61
C PHE A 159 -2.57 -17.42 0.79
N MET A 160 -2.93 -16.29 1.38
CA MET A 160 -3.56 -16.22 2.71
C MET A 160 -4.93 -16.92 2.73
N ILE A 161 -5.72 -16.82 1.66
CA ILE A 161 -6.97 -17.55 1.52
C ILE A 161 -6.72 -19.07 1.52
N MET A 162 -5.74 -19.54 0.75
CA MET A 162 -5.37 -20.96 0.68
C MET A 162 -4.88 -21.48 2.04
N LEU A 163 -4.05 -20.71 2.73
CA LEU A 163 -3.58 -21.03 4.09
C LEU A 163 -4.75 -21.11 5.07
N GLY A 164 -5.68 -20.16 5.02
CA GLY A 164 -6.89 -20.15 5.86
C GLY A 164 -7.76 -21.39 5.65
N VAL A 165 -7.97 -21.80 4.39
CA VAL A 165 -8.70 -23.05 4.07
C VAL A 165 -7.99 -24.27 4.67
N LEU A 166 -6.67 -24.35 4.56
CA LEU A 166 -5.88 -25.42 5.15
C LEU A 166 -6.01 -25.46 6.68
N ILE A 167 -5.87 -24.33 7.35
CA ILE A 167 -6.04 -24.24 8.82
C ILE A 167 -7.42 -24.70 9.21
N CYS A 168 -8.48 -24.26 8.54
CA CYS A 168 -9.85 -24.69 8.82
C CYS A 168 -10.04 -26.20 8.60
N ALA A 169 -9.48 -26.76 7.53
CA ALA A 169 -9.60 -28.20 7.24
C ALA A 169 -8.94 -29.04 8.33
N PHE A 170 -7.72 -28.69 8.74
CA PHE A 170 -7.01 -29.40 9.81
C PHE A 170 -7.66 -29.16 11.18
N ALA A 171 -8.17 -27.96 11.48
CA ALA A 171 -8.89 -27.68 12.70
C ALA A 171 -10.12 -28.60 12.86
N MET A 172 -10.89 -28.79 11.79
CA MET A 172 -12.02 -29.70 11.79
C MET A 172 -11.58 -31.17 11.92
N ALA A 173 -10.50 -31.57 11.27
CA ALA A 173 -9.94 -32.92 11.40
C ALA A 173 -9.45 -33.18 12.83
N PHE A 174 -8.75 -32.26 13.44
CA PHE A 174 -8.30 -32.37 14.84
C PHE A 174 -9.49 -32.43 15.82
N LYS A 175 -10.50 -31.60 15.60
CA LYS A 175 -11.72 -31.66 16.41
C LYS A 175 -12.41 -33.03 16.37
N LEU A 176 -12.42 -33.67 15.19
CA LEU A 176 -12.98 -35.02 15.04
C LEU A 176 -12.13 -36.11 15.74
N LEU A 177 -10.81 -35.96 15.70
CA LEU A 177 -9.88 -36.92 16.30
C LEU A 177 -9.83 -36.78 17.81
N VAL A 178 -9.77 -35.55 18.31
CA VAL A 178 -9.48 -35.25 19.71
C VAL A 178 -10.73 -35.39 20.61
N ARG A 179 -11.94 -35.28 20.13
CA ARG A 179 -13.23 -35.43 20.85
C ARG A 179 -13.31 -34.84 22.28
N ALA A 180 -12.32 -34.05 22.68
CA ALA A 180 -12.28 -33.40 23.98
C ALA A 180 -13.31 -32.27 24.00
N GLU A 181 -14.41 -32.45 24.72
CA GLU A 181 -15.55 -31.53 24.79
C GLU A 181 -15.12 -30.14 25.33
N ASP A 182 -14.08 -30.09 26.18
CA ASP A 182 -13.67 -28.87 26.87
C ASP A 182 -12.61 -28.04 26.14
N ILE A 183 -11.86 -28.62 25.18
CA ILE A 183 -10.68 -27.97 24.56
C ILE A 183 -10.96 -27.51 23.13
N PHE A 184 -11.90 -28.09 22.41
CA PHE A 184 -12.17 -27.85 21.02
C PHE A 184 -13.63 -27.44 20.75
N ASP A 185 -14.05 -26.30 21.29
CA ASP A 185 -15.17 -25.58 20.67
C ASP A 185 -14.78 -25.10 19.29
N ASN A 186 -15.70 -24.80 18.38
CA ASN A 186 -15.39 -24.54 16.97
C ASN A 186 -14.37 -23.39 16.78
N VAL A 187 -14.49 -22.35 17.60
CA VAL A 187 -13.56 -21.20 17.57
C VAL A 187 -12.21 -21.59 18.16
N VAL A 188 -12.19 -22.30 19.26
CA VAL A 188 -10.99 -22.77 19.95
C VAL A 188 -10.20 -23.77 19.09
N ALA A 189 -10.86 -24.62 18.30
CA ALA A 189 -10.20 -25.56 17.39
C ALA A 189 -9.38 -24.83 16.31
N ILE A 190 -9.92 -23.76 15.71
CA ILE A 190 -9.22 -22.95 14.71
C ILE A 190 -8.06 -22.21 15.37
N GLU A 191 -8.26 -21.62 16.52
CA GLU A 191 -7.24 -20.92 17.28
C GLU A 191 -6.09 -21.87 17.71
N SER A 192 -6.41 -23.05 18.23
CA SER A 192 -5.42 -24.05 18.61
C SER A 192 -4.62 -24.55 17.42
N THR A 193 -5.27 -24.76 16.27
CA THR A 193 -4.58 -25.16 15.03
C THR A 193 -3.68 -24.02 14.50
N TYR A 194 -4.13 -22.78 14.60
CA TYR A 194 -3.33 -21.61 14.27
C TYR A 194 -2.12 -21.49 15.21
N ASN A 195 -2.31 -21.67 16.51
CA ASN A 195 -1.24 -21.67 17.51
C ASN A 195 -0.23 -22.82 17.30
N LEU A 196 -0.73 -23.99 16.86
CA LEU A 196 0.10 -25.14 16.51
C LEU A 196 1.08 -24.81 15.36
N MET A 197 0.68 -23.99 14.40
CA MET A 197 1.55 -23.53 13.31
C MET A 197 2.78 -22.78 13.83
N PHE A 198 2.66 -22.07 14.96
CA PHE A 198 3.76 -21.36 15.61
C PHE A 198 4.45 -22.16 16.72
N GLY A 199 4.07 -23.41 16.92
CA GLY A 199 4.62 -24.25 17.99
C GLY A 199 4.16 -23.86 19.40
N MET A 200 3.06 -23.11 19.53
CA MET A 200 2.55 -22.62 20.81
C MET A 200 1.55 -23.56 21.48
N THR A 201 1.22 -24.69 20.86
CA THR A 201 0.28 -25.67 21.40
C THR A 201 1.02 -26.86 21.95
N ASP A 202 0.67 -27.30 23.16
CA ASP A 202 1.21 -28.53 23.75
C ASP A 202 0.77 -29.73 22.92
N LEU A 203 1.75 -30.49 22.44
CA LEU A 203 1.49 -31.73 21.68
C LEU A 203 0.85 -32.81 22.52
N ASP A 204 0.96 -32.70 23.83
CA ASP A 204 0.37 -33.63 24.80
C ASP A 204 -1.18 -33.69 24.74
N VAL A 205 -1.80 -32.59 24.28
CA VAL A 205 -3.25 -32.55 23.99
C VAL A 205 -3.66 -33.60 22.94
N PHE A 206 -2.75 -34.00 22.06
CA PHE A 206 -2.97 -35.03 21.03
C PHE A 206 -2.56 -36.44 21.46
N VAL A 207 -2.06 -36.59 22.68
CA VAL A 207 -1.42 -37.83 23.17
C VAL A 207 -2.26 -38.53 24.22
N ASP A 208 -3.12 -37.83 24.96
CA ASP A 208 -3.85 -38.32 26.12
C ASP A 208 -5.18 -38.95 25.73
N TYR A 209 -5.14 -40.15 25.11
CA TYR A 209 -6.30 -40.93 24.73
C TYR A 209 -6.16 -42.40 25.14
N ASP A 210 -7.23 -42.95 25.70
CA ASP A 210 -7.39 -44.38 25.98
C ASP A 210 -7.25 -45.27 24.74
N ASN A 211 -7.33 -44.67 23.54
CA ASN A 211 -7.21 -45.39 22.26
C ASN A 211 -5.91 -45.04 21.52
N ASN A 212 -4.95 -45.95 21.60
CA ASN A 212 -3.65 -45.82 20.95
C ASN A 212 -3.72 -45.59 19.44
N ALA A 213 -4.73 -46.11 18.73
CA ALA A 213 -4.86 -45.91 17.29
C ALA A 213 -5.26 -44.47 16.94
N ILE A 214 -6.16 -43.86 17.69
CA ILE A 214 -6.59 -42.46 17.52
C ILE A 214 -5.42 -41.50 17.82
N SER A 215 -4.73 -41.77 18.96
CA SER A 215 -3.56 -40.99 19.35
C SER A 215 -2.45 -41.05 18.29
N THR A 216 -2.17 -42.23 17.71
CA THR A 216 -1.18 -42.37 16.64
C THR A 216 -1.62 -41.64 15.37
N ALA A 217 -2.89 -41.75 14.99
CA ALA A 217 -3.44 -41.02 13.84
C ALA A 217 -3.34 -39.50 14.05
N ALA A 218 -3.70 -38.97 15.22
CA ALA A 218 -3.60 -37.57 15.56
C ALA A 218 -2.15 -37.04 15.40
N ARG A 219 -1.15 -37.77 15.91
CA ARG A 219 0.28 -37.41 15.75
C ARG A 219 0.71 -37.38 14.29
N VAL A 220 0.26 -38.34 13.47
CA VAL A 220 0.56 -38.35 12.03
C VAL A 220 -0.05 -37.14 11.34
N PHE A 221 -1.31 -36.78 11.66
CA PHE A 221 -1.94 -35.58 11.12
C PHE A 221 -1.25 -34.29 11.57
N VAL A 222 -0.82 -34.19 12.83
CA VAL A 222 -0.01 -33.06 13.33
C VAL A 222 1.31 -32.95 12.57
N ALA A 223 2.04 -34.06 12.42
CA ALA A 223 3.30 -34.07 11.68
C ALA A 223 3.10 -33.66 10.22
N PHE A 224 2.04 -34.14 9.57
CA PHE A 224 1.69 -33.77 8.21
C PHE A 224 1.28 -32.28 8.09
N PHE A 225 0.50 -31.76 9.03
CA PHE A 225 0.14 -30.34 9.11
C PHE A 225 1.37 -29.46 9.25
N LEU A 226 2.26 -29.77 10.20
CA LEU A 226 3.49 -29.00 10.42
C LEU A 226 4.38 -29.04 9.19
N PHE A 227 4.55 -30.21 8.57
CA PHE A 227 5.30 -30.32 7.33
C PHE A 227 4.72 -29.43 6.22
N LEU A 228 3.42 -29.55 5.97
CA LEU A 228 2.74 -28.84 4.90
C LEU A 228 2.72 -27.32 5.15
N VAL A 229 2.35 -26.90 6.37
CA VAL A 229 2.18 -25.47 6.67
C VAL A 229 3.51 -24.79 6.96
N VAL A 230 4.32 -25.36 7.88
CA VAL A 230 5.57 -24.69 8.31
C VAL A 230 6.66 -24.81 7.24
N ILE A 231 6.83 -26.01 6.65
CA ILE A 231 7.93 -26.20 5.70
C ILE A 231 7.53 -25.73 4.29
N VAL A 232 6.36 -26.13 3.78
CA VAL A 232 5.98 -25.81 2.40
C VAL A 232 5.37 -24.42 2.29
N MET A 233 4.32 -24.12 3.07
CA MET A 233 3.56 -22.89 2.91
C MET A 233 4.34 -21.65 3.36
N LEU A 234 5.02 -21.68 4.51
CA LEU A 234 5.81 -20.52 4.96
C LEU A 234 7.00 -20.23 4.04
N ASN A 235 7.67 -21.25 3.50
CA ASN A 235 8.74 -21.05 2.51
C ASN A 235 8.20 -20.47 1.20
N MET A 236 7.01 -20.90 0.77
CA MET A 236 6.32 -20.32 -0.39
C MET A 236 5.95 -18.85 -0.15
N LEU A 237 5.49 -18.51 1.06
CA LEU A 237 5.22 -17.12 1.43
C LEU A 237 6.46 -16.24 1.31
N ILE A 238 7.61 -16.72 1.84
CA ILE A 238 8.89 -15.99 1.75
C ILE A 238 9.27 -15.78 0.28
N ALA A 239 9.11 -16.80 -0.57
CA ALA A 239 9.43 -16.69 -1.99
C ALA A 239 8.54 -15.66 -2.71
N ILE A 240 7.21 -15.66 -2.46
CA ILE A 240 6.28 -14.67 -3.02
C ILE A 240 6.62 -13.24 -2.55
N MET A 241 6.94 -13.09 -1.25
CA MET A 241 7.33 -11.79 -0.72
C MET A 241 8.63 -11.26 -1.33
N ALA A 242 9.63 -12.12 -1.53
CA ALA A 242 10.90 -11.76 -2.16
C ALA A 242 10.69 -11.30 -3.61
N ASP A 243 9.92 -12.06 -4.40
CA ASP A 243 9.60 -11.69 -5.79
C ASP A 243 8.85 -10.36 -5.87
N SER A 244 7.83 -10.15 -5.01
CA SER A 244 7.09 -8.89 -4.94
C SER A 244 7.98 -7.71 -4.55
N PHE A 245 8.92 -7.91 -3.62
CA PHE A 245 9.88 -6.90 -3.21
C PHE A 245 10.81 -6.51 -4.36
N ASP A 246 11.36 -7.47 -5.08
CA ASP A 246 12.27 -7.24 -6.20
C ASP A 246 11.56 -6.49 -7.35
N ASN A 247 10.34 -6.88 -7.67
CA ASN A 247 9.50 -6.19 -8.68
C ASN A 247 9.25 -4.71 -8.34
N VAL A 248 9.09 -4.36 -7.07
CA VAL A 248 8.95 -2.97 -6.64
C VAL A 248 10.28 -2.24 -6.70
N GLN A 249 11.39 -2.89 -6.30
CA GLN A 249 12.73 -2.31 -6.30
C GLN A 249 13.18 -1.86 -7.70
N GLU A 250 12.88 -2.62 -8.74
CA GLU A 250 13.18 -2.25 -10.12
C GLU A 250 12.52 -0.94 -10.57
N ASN A 251 11.36 -0.59 -10.00
CA ASN A 251 10.54 0.53 -10.41
C ASN A 251 10.44 1.66 -9.36
N LEU A 252 11.35 1.69 -8.37
CA LEU A 252 11.29 2.59 -7.21
C LEU A 252 11.02 4.05 -7.54
N LYS A 253 11.83 4.64 -8.43
CA LYS A 253 11.71 6.06 -8.79
C LYS A 253 10.35 6.38 -9.39
N ILE A 254 9.87 5.55 -10.30
CA ILE A 254 8.57 5.74 -10.97
C ILE A 254 7.44 5.61 -9.96
N GLN A 255 7.53 4.66 -9.05
CA GLN A 255 6.54 4.43 -7.99
C GLN A 255 6.46 5.59 -7.00
N SER A 256 7.62 6.14 -6.59
CA SER A 256 7.69 7.32 -5.73
C SER A 256 7.01 8.53 -6.39
N PHE A 257 7.30 8.81 -7.68
CA PHE A 257 6.64 9.90 -8.40
C PHE A 257 5.13 9.68 -8.55
N ARG A 258 4.68 8.44 -8.79
CA ARG A 258 3.25 8.10 -8.83
C ARG A 258 2.57 8.35 -7.49
N ALA A 259 3.22 7.99 -6.38
CA ALA A 259 2.68 8.22 -5.05
C ALA A 259 2.58 9.72 -4.74
N LYS A 260 3.65 10.49 -4.99
CA LYS A 260 3.64 11.96 -4.86
C LYS A 260 2.53 12.60 -5.72
N ALA A 261 2.40 12.18 -6.98
CA ALA A 261 1.38 12.71 -7.89
C ALA A 261 -0.04 12.43 -7.37
N ARG A 262 -0.29 11.26 -6.78
CA ARG A 262 -1.59 10.94 -6.16
C ARG A 262 -1.86 11.86 -4.98
N VAL A 263 -0.90 12.02 -4.07
CA VAL A 263 -1.04 12.92 -2.93
C VAL A 263 -1.28 14.36 -3.39
N CYS A 264 -0.53 14.86 -4.38
CA CYS A 264 -0.77 16.18 -4.96
C CYS A 264 -2.19 16.30 -5.55
N ALA A 265 -2.66 15.29 -6.27
CA ALA A 265 -4.00 15.29 -6.86
C ALA A 265 -5.10 15.26 -5.77
N ASP A 266 -4.87 14.57 -4.66
CA ASP A 266 -5.79 14.56 -3.53
C ASP A 266 -5.84 15.93 -2.84
N LEU A 267 -4.69 16.53 -2.56
CA LEU A 267 -4.59 17.86 -1.95
C LEU A 267 -5.15 18.99 -2.83
N LEU A 268 -4.93 18.92 -4.14
CA LEU A 268 -5.45 19.93 -5.07
C LEU A 268 -6.98 20.04 -5.06
N ILE A 269 -7.68 18.99 -4.62
CA ILE A 269 -9.13 19.04 -4.47
C ILE A 269 -9.55 20.03 -3.37
N ASP A 270 -8.72 20.23 -2.36
CA ASP A 270 -9.04 21.16 -1.26
C ASP A 270 -8.92 22.63 -1.69
N PHE A 271 -8.16 22.92 -2.73
CA PHE A 271 -7.98 24.27 -3.23
C PHE A 271 -9.10 24.69 -4.19
N SER A 272 -9.42 25.97 -4.16
CA SER A 272 -10.34 26.58 -5.14
C SER A 272 -9.64 26.72 -6.49
N GLU A 273 -10.42 26.64 -7.60
CA GLU A 273 -9.93 26.93 -8.96
C GLU A 273 -9.31 28.34 -9.10
N ARG A 274 -9.65 29.25 -8.18
CA ARG A 274 -9.06 30.60 -8.12
C ARG A 274 -7.69 30.66 -7.48
N HIS A 275 -7.19 29.54 -6.92
CA HIS A 275 -5.90 29.51 -6.27
C HIS A 275 -4.76 29.79 -7.28
N PRO A 276 -3.70 30.54 -6.91
CA PRO A 276 -2.59 30.88 -7.81
C PRO A 276 -1.97 29.68 -8.53
N LEU A 277 -1.95 28.49 -7.93
CA LEU A 277 -1.46 27.25 -8.52
C LEU A 277 -2.18 26.86 -9.82
N PHE A 278 -3.47 27.22 -9.97
CA PHE A 278 -4.27 26.93 -11.18
C PHE A 278 -4.20 28.04 -12.24
N LYS A 279 -3.58 29.17 -11.92
CA LYS A 279 -3.41 30.29 -12.86
C LYS A 279 -2.14 30.21 -13.69
N GLN A 280 -1.23 29.29 -13.37
CA GLN A 280 0.01 29.14 -14.09
C GLN A 280 -0.20 28.31 -15.37
N GLU A 281 -0.12 28.96 -16.52
CA GLU A 281 -0.24 28.31 -17.82
C GLU A 281 1.07 27.67 -18.28
N TYR A 282 2.21 28.13 -17.77
CA TYR A 282 3.54 27.69 -18.21
C TYR A 282 4.43 27.36 -17.02
N LEU A 283 5.21 26.29 -17.15
CA LEU A 283 6.28 25.92 -16.24
C LEU A 283 7.63 26.01 -16.99
N HIS A 284 8.46 26.96 -16.59
CA HIS A 284 9.83 27.06 -17.09
C HIS A 284 10.76 26.17 -16.27
N ILE A 285 11.35 25.17 -16.91
CA ILE A 285 12.29 24.25 -16.27
C ILE A 285 13.70 24.68 -16.65
N CYS A 286 14.44 25.23 -15.69
CA CYS A 286 15.86 25.58 -15.84
C CYS A 286 16.68 24.47 -15.16
N THR A 287 17.50 23.76 -15.91
CA THR A 287 18.50 22.83 -15.38
C THR A 287 19.87 23.49 -15.44
N ILE A 288 20.60 23.47 -14.31
CA ILE A 288 22.02 23.86 -14.33
C ILE A 288 22.74 22.75 -15.09
N LYS A 289 23.38 23.15 -16.20
CA LYS A 289 24.28 22.26 -16.94
C LYS A 289 25.61 22.24 -16.20
N ASP A 290 25.98 21.15 -15.61
CA ASP A 290 27.36 20.93 -15.19
C ASP A 290 28.22 20.74 -16.43
N GLU A 291 29.37 21.45 -16.52
CA GLU A 291 30.29 21.38 -17.64
C GLU A 291 30.75 19.95 -17.97
N ALA A 292 30.79 19.06 -16.97
CA ALA A 292 31.05 17.62 -17.14
C ALA A 292 29.91 16.88 -17.89
N GLY A 293 28.67 17.36 -17.80
CA GLY A 293 27.53 16.82 -18.54
C GLY A 293 27.45 17.27 -19.97
N GLU A 294 28.05 18.43 -20.30
CA GLU A 294 28.03 18.98 -21.65
C GLU A 294 28.93 18.16 -22.61
N SER A 295 30.08 17.69 -22.15
CA SER A 295 30.95 16.78 -22.91
C SER A 295 30.31 15.43 -23.19
N ALA A 296 29.56 14.87 -22.24
CA ALA A 296 28.85 13.61 -22.43
C ALA A 296 27.59 13.76 -23.32
N LEU A 297 26.90 14.92 -23.28
CA LEU A 297 25.76 15.21 -24.14
C LEU A 297 26.21 15.53 -25.58
N MET A 298 27.31 16.27 -25.77
CA MET A 298 27.90 16.51 -27.08
C MET A 298 28.42 15.22 -27.72
N SER A 299 29.05 14.33 -26.96
CA SER A 299 29.48 13.02 -27.46
C SER A 299 28.28 12.16 -27.89
N ASN A 300 27.19 12.14 -27.15
CA ASN A 300 25.96 11.44 -27.53
C ASN A 300 25.26 12.10 -28.75
N GLN A 301 25.23 13.39 -28.82
CA GLN A 301 24.60 14.12 -29.96
C GLN A 301 25.39 13.93 -31.25
N SER A 302 26.73 14.00 -31.18
CA SER A 302 27.61 13.70 -32.32
C SER A 302 27.53 12.22 -32.76
N GLN A 303 27.36 11.31 -31.83
CA GLN A 303 27.17 9.89 -32.10
C GLN A 303 25.81 9.61 -32.78
N TRP A 304 24.75 10.32 -32.38
CA TRP A 304 23.43 10.26 -33.03
C TRP A 304 23.45 10.85 -34.45
N GLU A 305 24.08 12.03 -34.63
CA GLU A 305 24.22 12.60 -35.93
C GLU A 305 25.07 11.73 -36.87
N GLY A 306 26.09 11.07 -36.33
CA GLY A 306 26.90 10.08 -37.07
C GLY A 306 26.08 8.90 -37.55
N ARG A 307 25.23 8.33 -36.68
CA ARG A 307 24.31 7.23 -37.03
C ARG A 307 23.25 7.64 -38.03
N LEU A 308 22.65 8.82 -37.89
CA LEU A 308 21.69 9.37 -38.85
C LEU A 308 22.32 9.61 -40.22
N LYS A 309 23.57 10.10 -40.29
CA LYS A 309 24.31 10.28 -41.55
C LYS A 309 24.64 8.92 -42.20
N ALA A 310 25.01 7.90 -41.39
CA ALA A 310 25.26 6.56 -41.90
C ALA A 310 24.02 5.92 -42.50
N VAL A 311 22.89 5.92 -41.77
CA VAL A 311 21.61 5.41 -42.26
C VAL A 311 21.13 6.16 -43.53
N LYS A 312 21.29 7.47 -43.56
CA LYS A 312 20.93 8.29 -44.73
C LYS A 312 21.79 7.96 -45.96
N ARG A 313 23.06 7.59 -45.75
CA ARG A 313 23.96 7.14 -46.81
C ARG A 313 23.56 5.75 -47.29
N GLU A 314 23.31 4.79 -46.44
CA GLU A 314 22.82 3.45 -46.80
C GLU A 314 21.50 3.48 -47.60
N ILE A 315 20.54 4.29 -47.19
CA ILE A 315 19.28 4.48 -47.92
C ILE A 315 19.54 5.08 -49.31
N LYS A 316 20.50 6.02 -49.44
CA LYS A 316 20.83 6.65 -50.72
C LYS A 316 21.54 5.66 -51.66
N GLU A 317 22.41 4.83 -51.14
CA GLU A 317 23.12 3.79 -51.90
C GLU A 317 22.15 2.69 -52.33
N SER A 318 21.26 2.22 -51.46
CA SER A 318 20.22 1.24 -51.77
C SER A 318 19.26 1.76 -52.86
N ASN A 319 18.80 3.01 -52.74
CA ASN A 319 17.96 3.63 -53.75
C ASN A 319 18.67 3.82 -55.10
N ALA A 320 19.98 4.04 -55.11
CA ALA A 320 20.75 4.14 -56.32
C ALA A 320 20.90 2.78 -57.00
N MET A 321 21.14 1.70 -56.25
CA MET A 321 21.18 0.33 -56.79
C MET A 321 19.83 -0.09 -57.34
N MET A 322 18.75 0.14 -56.62
CA MET A 322 17.39 -0.18 -57.08
C MET A 322 17.02 0.56 -58.40
N LYS A 323 17.45 1.84 -58.52
CA LYS A 323 17.27 2.59 -59.78
C LYS A 323 18.13 2.05 -60.93
N ALA A 324 19.34 1.55 -60.66
CA ALA A 324 20.19 0.94 -61.65
C ALA A 324 19.62 -0.41 -62.14
N GLU A 325 19.12 -1.24 -61.24
CA GLU A 325 18.44 -2.50 -61.54
C GLU A 325 17.18 -2.26 -62.40
N MET A 326 16.29 -1.35 -61.97
CA MET A 326 15.10 -1.05 -62.78
C MET A 326 15.45 -0.49 -64.17
N LYS A 327 16.55 0.26 -64.32
CA LYS A 327 16.98 0.77 -65.57
C LYS A 327 17.56 -0.34 -66.49
N ALA A 328 18.25 -1.32 -65.89
CA ALA A 328 18.72 -2.51 -66.62
C ALA A 328 17.56 -3.39 -67.12
N GLU A 329 16.61 -3.69 -66.24
CA GLU A 329 15.39 -4.45 -66.61
C GLU A 329 14.57 -3.74 -67.70
N MET A 330 14.44 -2.41 -67.64
CA MET A 330 13.74 -1.62 -68.62
C MET A 330 14.46 -1.58 -69.96
N ASN A 331 15.79 -1.67 -69.98
CA ASN A 331 16.61 -1.74 -71.21
C ASN A 331 16.51 -3.17 -71.83
N GLU A 332 16.49 -4.22 -71.01
CA GLU A 332 16.27 -5.58 -71.50
C GLU A 332 14.87 -5.75 -72.15
N MET A 333 13.83 -5.26 -71.47
CA MET A 333 12.49 -5.28 -72.05
C MET A 333 12.38 -4.46 -73.34
N LYS A 334 13.15 -3.41 -73.54
CA LYS A 334 13.21 -2.65 -74.81
C LYS A 334 14.01 -3.33 -75.90
N ALA A 335 14.89 -4.26 -75.59
CA ALA A 335 15.65 -5.05 -76.52
C ALA A 335 14.88 -6.30 -77.02
N GLU A 336 13.90 -6.76 -76.26
CA GLU A 336 13.03 -7.87 -76.60
C GLU A 336 11.78 -7.47 -77.43
N MET A 337 11.48 -6.17 -77.50
CA MET A 337 10.44 -5.62 -78.37
C MET A 337 11.00 -5.18 -79.72
#